data_a3b300fecafd033cc0cccd02b4c36bdb
#
_entry.id   a3b300fecafd033cc0cccd02b4c36bdb
#
_cell.length_a   1.000
_cell.length_b   1.000
_cell.length_c   1.000
_cell.angle_alpha   90.00
_cell.angle_beta   90.00
_cell.angle_gamma   90.00
#
_symmetry.space_group_name_H-M   'P 1'
#
loop_
_entity.id
_entity.type
_entity.pdbx_description
1 polymer ?
#
loop_
_entity_poly.entity_id
_entity_poly.type
_entity_poly.pdbx_seq_one_letter_code
_entity_poly.pdbx_strand_id
1 'polypeptide(L)'
;MNHSQLRATVAAAALGLAAACGGSSNTAPPPTGGISGTGFAVGIITGFGSIIVNGQHYGVSSATITSDGMNVAENTLKIGDYVIITADIMNDGSREARKVDLEEAVEGLVFSTSPEPGDTRVGSLNVMGQDVTVSANTSLDNFASLDLLTAGTDCVEVYGLPNPITSSVDASRIEKKSDCSEIEVKGVIGSTDSDAQTFVLGGLTVDYSTAQL
;
A
#
# COMPACT_ATOMS: atom_id res chain seq x y z
N MET A 1 52.85 -57.99 13.99
CA MET A 1 53.19 -57.69 12.59
C MET A 1 52.61 -56.35 12.32
N ASN A 2 53.35 -55.27 12.57
CA ASN A 2 54.25 -54.53 11.73
C ASN A 2 53.51 -53.98 10.48
N HIS A 3 53.35 -52.75 10.36
CA HIS A 3 53.97 -51.65 9.61
C HIS A 3 52.91 -50.56 9.41
N SER A 4 53.07 -49.28 9.29
CA SER A 4 54.27 -48.47 9.24
C SER A 4 53.76 -46.99 9.20
N GLN A 5 54.48 -46.14 9.81
CA GLN A 5 54.35 -44.66 9.82
C GLN A 5 54.36 -44.07 8.43
N LEU A 6 53.54 -43.06 8.17
CA LEU A 6 53.97 -41.98 7.31
C LEU A 6 53.42 -40.64 7.85
N ARG A 7 54.32 -39.82 8.34
CA ARG A 7 54.08 -38.44 8.75
C ARG A 7 54.21 -37.55 7.51
N ALA A 8 53.21 -36.74 7.22
CA ALA A 8 53.37 -35.63 6.34
C ALA A 8 52.95 -34.35 7.08
N THR A 9 53.98 -33.58 7.42
CA THR A 9 53.86 -32.20 7.92
C THR A 9 53.53 -31.26 6.77
N VAL A 10 52.39 -30.55 6.84
CA VAL A 10 52.10 -29.42 5.97
C VAL A 10 51.98 -28.19 6.84
N ALA A 11 52.80 -27.20 6.55
CA ALA A 11 52.89 -25.91 7.20
C ALA A 11 51.61 -25.11 6.96
N ALA A 12 50.98 -24.62 8.02
CA ALA A 12 49.89 -23.68 7.97
C ALA A 12 50.44 -22.25 7.86
N ALA A 13 50.20 -21.59 6.74
CA ALA A 13 50.36 -20.16 6.64
C ALA A 13 49.07 -19.48 7.15
N ALA A 14 49.16 -18.79 8.26
CA ALA A 14 48.09 -18.01 8.84
C ALA A 14 47.98 -16.67 8.06
N LEU A 15 46.98 -16.53 7.21
CA LEU A 15 46.54 -15.22 6.72
C LEU A 15 45.43 -14.72 7.65
N GLY A 16 45.72 -13.67 8.44
CA GLY A 16 44.74 -12.96 9.24
C GLY A 16 43.80 -12.17 8.35
N LEU A 17 42.54 -12.59 8.25
CA LEU A 17 41.43 -11.72 7.79
C LEU A 17 40.84 -11.06 9.02
N ALA A 18 40.97 -9.75 9.11
CA ALA A 18 40.21 -8.91 10.01
C ALA A 18 38.74 -8.91 9.53
N ALA A 19 37.88 -9.66 10.19
CA ALA A 19 36.43 -9.59 10.00
C ALA A 19 35.94 -8.35 10.72
N ALA A 20 35.66 -7.26 9.96
CA ALA A 20 34.86 -6.16 10.44
C ALA A 20 33.40 -6.65 10.59
N CYS A 21 32.98 -6.86 11.83
CA CYS A 21 31.56 -7.06 12.17
C CYS A 21 30.81 -5.75 11.99
N GLY A 22 30.35 -5.50 10.76
CA GLY A 22 29.25 -4.57 10.51
C GLY A 22 27.95 -5.32 10.74
N GLY A 23 27.28 -5.07 11.88
CA GLY A 23 25.93 -5.56 12.12
C GLY A 23 24.96 -4.95 11.14
N SER A 24 24.64 -5.67 10.05
CA SER A 24 23.52 -5.33 9.18
C SER A 24 22.26 -5.89 9.82
N SER A 25 21.48 -5.01 10.46
CA SER A 25 20.07 -5.28 10.69
C SER A 25 19.41 -5.41 9.31
N ASN A 26 19.13 -6.64 8.88
CA ASN A 26 18.32 -6.94 7.72
C ASN A 26 16.84 -6.61 8.02
N THR A 27 16.53 -5.33 8.14
CA THR A 27 15.21 -4.83 7.80
C THR A 27 15.21 -4.70 6.29
N ALA A 28 14.46 -5.56 5.61
CA ALA A 28 14.20 -5.38 4.20
C ALA A 28 13.69 -3.94 4.00
N PRO A 29 14.30 -3.14 3.11
CA PRO A 29 13.73 -1.83 2.81
C PRO A 29 12.30 -2.03 2.32
N PRO A 30 11.35 -1.14 2.70
CA PRO A 30 10.02 -1.16 2.11
C PRO A 30 10.15 -1.14 0.59
N PRO A 31 9.20 -1.76 -0.14
CA PRO A 31 9.27 -1.80 -1.60
C PRO A 31 9.38 -0.37 -2.13
N THR A 32 10.54 -0.04 -2.66
CA THR A 32 10.82 1.24 -3.30
C THR A 32 10.19 1.23 -4.68
N GLY A 33 8.90 1.46 -4.74
CA GLY A 33 8.20 1.79 -5.97
C GLY A 33 8.41 3.27 -6.27
N GLY A 34 9.51 3.62 -6.90
CA GLY A 34 9.75 5.00 -7.29
C GLY A 34 11.03 5.12 -8.10
N ILE A 35 10.93 5.63 -9.31
CA ILE A 35 12.09 5.91 -10.16
C ILE A 35 12.70 7.22 -9.66
N SER A 36 13.73 7.14 -8.82
CA SER A 36 14.53 8.32 -8.44
C SER A 36 15.10 8.96 -9.71
N GLY A 37 14.70 10.19 -10.00
CA GLY A 37 15.23 10.99 -11.11
C GLY A 37 14.25 11.38 -12.20
N THR A 38 13.02 10.90 -12.20
CA THR A 38 12.02 11.23 -13.24
C THR A 38 11.01 12.30 -12.84
N GLY A 39 11.02 12.77 -11.59
CA GLY A 39 9.98 13.67 -11.08
C GLY A 39 8.62 12.99 -10.94
N PHE A 40 8.58 11.65 -10.91
CA PHE A 40 7.37 10.85 -10.72
C PHE A 40 7.57 9.88 -9.55
N ALA A 41 6.60 9.82 -8.66
CA ALA A 41 6.60 8.88 -7.55
C ALA A 41 5.19 8.33 -7.30
N VAL A 42 5.14 7.07 -6.86
CA VAL A 42 3.91 6.40 -6.43
C VAL A 42 4.19 5.73 -5.11
N GLY A 43 3.32 5.89 -4.13
CA GLY A 43 3.51 5.25 -2.83
C GLY A 43 2.62 5.81 -1.74
N ILE A 44 2.92 5.40 -0.51
CA ILE A 44 2.16 5.74 0.68
C ILE A 44 2.80 6.94 1.38
N ILE A 45 1.97 7.90 1.83
CA ILE A 45 2.42 9.00 2.70
C ILE A 45 2.78 8.40 4.07
N THR A 46 4.05 8.57 4.46
CA THR A 46 4.58 8.06 5.74
C THR A 46 4.89 9.16 6.75
N GLY A 47 4.78 10.42 6.36
CA GLY A 47 5.04 11.56 7.25
C GLY A 47 4.80 12.91 6.61
N PHE A 48 4.85 13.95 7.46
CA PHE A 48 4.62 15.36 7.11
C PHE A 48 5.77 16.27 7.55
N GLY A 49 5.72 17.50 7.02
CA GLY A 49 6.75 18.55 7.12
C GLY A 49 7.23 19.01 5.72
N SER A 50 6.89 18.41 4.75
CA SER A 50 6.61 18.08 3.38
C SER A 50 6.00 16.68 3.40
N ILE A 51 5.32 16.21 2.36
CA ILE A 51 4.89 14.82 2.39
C ILE A 51 6.12 13.90 2.16
N ILE A 52 6.15 12.79 2.90
CA ILE A 52 7.22 11.79 2.78
C ILE A 52 6.63 10.55 2.10
N VAL A 53 7.13 10.24 0.90
CA VAL A 53 6.72 9.06 0.12
C VAL A 53 7.96 8.30 -0.32
N ASN A 54 8.02 7.00 -0.05
CA ASN A 54 9.18 6.13 -0.34
C ASN A 54 10.50 6.69 0.27
N GLY A 55 10.42 7.31 1.46
CA GLY A 55 11.57 7.92 2.13
C GLY A 55 12.09 9.20 1.48
N GLN A 56 11.37 9.78 0.51
CA GLN A 56 11.70 11.05 -0.12
C GLN A 56 10.72 12.14 0.29
N HIS A 57 11.24 13.36 0.45
CA HIS A 57 10.47 14.55 0.80
C HIS A 57 10.00 15.27 -0.46
N TYR A 58 8.72 15.65 -0.50
CA TYR A 58 8.09 16.43 -1.58
C TYR A 58 7.41 17.66 -0.99
N GLY A 59 7.88 18.86 -1.35
CA GLY A 59 7.17 20.12 -1.05
C GLY A 59 5.83 20.14 -1.80
N VAL A 60 4.75 20.48 -1.10
CA VAL A 60 3.39 20.45 -1.69
C VAL A 60 2.66 21.79 -1.64
N SER A 61 3.31 22.83 -1.10
CA SER A 61 2.69 24.15 -0.90
C SER A 61 2.15 24.81 -2.17
N SER A 62 2.67 24.43 -3.33
CA SER A 62 2.22 24.93 -4.66
C SER A 62 1.60 23.82 -5.53
N ALA A 63 1.46 22.61 -4.99
CA ALA A 63 0.92 21.50 -5.74
C ALA A 63 -0.58 21.61 -5.97
N THR A 64 -1.04 21.12 -7.12
CA THR A 64 -2.44 20.75 -7.29
C THR A 64 -2.65 19.39 -6.64
N ILE A 65 -3.55 19.31 -5.66
CA ILE A 65 -3.87 18.06 -4.97
C ILE A 65 -5.27 17.65 -5.38
N THR A 66 -5.43 16.40 -5.84
CA THR A 66 -6.73 15.90 -6.29
C THR A 66 -7.07 14.57 -5.62
N SER A 67 -8.38 14.33 -5.41
CA SER A 67 -8.99 13.06 -5.07
C SER A 67 -10.16 12.89 -6.03
N ASP A 68 -10.29 11.76 -6.72
CA ASP A 68 -11.31 11.48 -7.73
C ASP A 68 -11.41 12.56 -8.81
N GLY A 69 -10.25 13.12 -9.19
CA GLY A 69 -10.17 14.22 -10.16
C GLY A 69 -10.62 15.58 -9.67
N MET A 70 -11.10 15.71 -8.44
CA MET A 70 -11.50 16.98 -7.82
C MET A 70 -10.36 17.57 -7.00
N ASN A 71 -10.22 18.92 -7.06
CA ASN A 71 -9.22 19.60 -6.24
C ASN A 71 -9.61 19.53 -4.76
N VAL A 72 -8.66 19.10 -3.93
CA VAL A 72 -8.79 19.07 -2.48
C VAL A 72 -7.69 19.91 -1.81
N ALA A 73 -7.88 20.26 -0.55
CA ALA A 73 -6.93 21.07 0.21
C ALA A 73 -5.77 20.19 0.74
N GLU A 74 -4.59 20.77 0.93
CA GLU A 74 -3.40 20.06 1.47
C GLU A 74 -3.69 19.38 2.82
N ASN A 75 -4.53 19.96 3.66
CA ASN A 75 -4.90 19.43 4.96
C ASN A 75 -5.82 18.17 4.90
N THR A 76 -6.26 17.77 3.72
CA THR A 76 -6.95 16.48 3.54
C THR A 76 -5.99 15.31 3.49
N LEU A 77 -4.71 15.55 3.14
CA LEU A 77 -3.69 14.51 3.10
C LEU A 77 -3.46 13.91 4.48
N LYS A 78 -3.35 12.60 4.55
CA LYS A 78 -3.15 11.84 5.78
C LYS A 78 -2.03 10.80 5.65
N ILE A 79 -1.47 10.39 6.80
CA ILE A 79 -0.57 9.24 6.82
C ILE A 79 -1.36 7.99 6.42
N GLY A 80 -0.80 7.23 5.49
CA GLY A 80 -1.42 6.04 4.94
C GLY A 80 -2.11 6.28 3.60
N ASP A 81 -2.31 7.53 3.15
CA ASP A 81 -2.82 7.80 1.81
C ASP A 81 -1.87 7.24 0.76
N TYR A 82 -2.44 6.59 -0.25
CA TYR A 82 -1.72 6.17 -1.44
C TYR A 82 -1.81 7.28 -2.48
N VAL A 83 -0.66 7.73 -2.99
CA VAL A 83 -0.60 8.90 -3.86
C VAL A 83 0.27 8.67 -5.08
N ILE A 84 -0.10 9.35 -6.17
CA ILE A 84 0.71 9.53 -7.37
C ILE A 84 1.21 10.97 -7.40
N ILE A 85 2.52 11.15 -7.44
CA ILE A 85 3.17 12.46 -7.40
C ILE A 85 3.87 12.75 -8.72
N THR A 86 3.63 13.93 -9.28
CA THR A 86 4.48 14.54 -10.30
C THR A 86 5.20 15.72 -9.69
N ALA A 87 6.54 15.74 -9.74
CA ALA A 87 7.36 16.74 -9.08
C ALA A 87 8.49 17.27 -9.97
N ASP A 88 8.97 18.46 -9.67
CA ASP A 88 10.22 18.99 -10.18
C ASP A 88 11.36 18.66 -9.22
N ILE A 89 12.52 18.31 -9.77
CA ILE A 89 13.75 18.13 -9.01
C ILE A 89 14.55 19.41 -9.18
N MET A 90 14.76 20.10 -8.08
CA MET A 90 15.47 21.38 -8.03
C MET A 90 17.00 21.17 -8.09
N ASN A 91 17.76 22.23 -8.39
CA ASN A 91 19.22 22.16 -8.51
C ASN A 91 19.93 21.76 -7.18
N ASP A 92 19.30 21.98 -6.05
CA ASP A 92 19.79 21.59 -4.72
C ASP A 92 19.38 20.15 -4.33
N GLY A 93 18.65 19.45 -5.21
CA GLY A 93 18.17 18.09 -5.01
C GLY A 93 16.82 18.00 -4.25
N SER A 94 16.23 19.13 -3.85
CA SER A 94 14.87 19.15 -3.30
C SER A 94 13.84 18.79 -4.36
N ARG A 95 12.67 18.35 -3.93
CA ARG A 95 11.56 17.94 -4.81
C ARG A 95 10.34 18.78 -4.48
N GLU A 96 9.83 19.47 -5.49
CA GLU A 96 8.60 20.25 -5.39
C GLU A 96 7.50 19.59 -6.23
N ALA A 97 6.46 19.10 -5.55
CA ALA A 97 5.33 18.49 -6.22
C ALA A 97 4.57 19.55 -7.04
N ARG A 98 4.28 19.22 -8.30
CA ARG A 98 3.34 19.96 -9.14
C ARG A 98 1.93 19.42 -8.98
N LYS A 99 1.82 18.11 -8.83
CA LYS A 99 0.56 17.42 -8.68
C LYS A 99 0.71 16.26 -7.67
N VAL A 100 -0.32 16.08 -6.86
CA VAL A 100 -0.50 14.94 -5.97
C VAL A 100 -1.91 14.41 -6.19
N ASP A 101 -2.04 13.19 -6.70
CA ASP A 101 -3.32 12.51 -6.86
C ASP A 101 -3.45 11.48 -5.73
N LEU A 102 -4.53 11.59 -4.95
CA LEU A 102 -4.92 10.53 -4.02
C LEU A 102 -5.61 9.42 -4.82
N GLU A 103 -5.26 8.18 -4.50
CA GLU A 103 -5.81 7.01 -5.17
C GLU A 103 -6.26 6.00 -4.10
N GLU A 104 -7.55 5.86 -3.91
CA GLU A 104 -8.10 4.76 -3.11
C GLU A 104 -8.12 3.46 -3.94
N ALA A 105 -8.08 2.33 -3.24
CA ALA A 105 -8.19 1.01 -3.85
C ALA A 105 -9.65 0.57 -4.00
N VAL A 106 -10.47 0.89 -3.01
CA VAL A 106 -11.91 0.61 -2.99
C VAL A 106 -12.60 1.56 -2.03
N GLU A 107 -13.75 2.10 -2.42
CA GLU A 107 -14.70 2.79 -1.55
C GLU A 107 -16.07 2.12 -1.67
N GLY A 108 -16.75 1.89 -0.53
CA GLY A 108 -18.10 1.39 -0.49
C GLY A 108 -18.44 0.52 0.70
N LEU A 109 -19.51 -0.27 0.52
CA LEU A 109 -20.15 -1.04 1.59
C LEU A 109 -19.26 -2.17 2.09
N VAL A 110 -19.11 -2.27 3.40
CA VAL A 110 -18.47 -3.41 4.06
C VAL A 110 -19.39 -4.64 3.96
N PHE A 111 -18.92 -5.70 3.30
CA PHE A 111 -19.66 -6.94 3.19
C PHE A 111 -19.42 -7.88 4.38
N SER A 112 -18.18 -7.89 4.89
CA SER A 112 -17.84 -8.66 6.10
C SER A 112 -16.59 -8.11 6.77
N THR A 113 -16.43 -8.44 8.05
CA THR A 113 -15.19 -8.18 8.81
C THR A 113 -14.75 -9.46 9.51
N SER A 114 -13.45 -9.66 9.61
CA SER A 114 -12.83 -10.80 10.30
C SER A 114 -11.63 -10.30 11.11
N PRO A 115 -11.89 -9.68 12.28
CA PRO A 115 -10.82 -9.24 13.19
C PRO A 115 -10.07 -10.43 13.77
N GLU A 116 -8.77 -10.26 14.05
CA GLU A 116 -7.98 -11.30 14.69
C GLU A 116 -8.32 -11.47 16.17
N PRO A 117 -8.34 -12.70 16.69
CA PRO A 117 -8.51 -12.92 18.11
C PRO A 117 -7.39 -12.27 18.94
N GLY A 118 -7.75 -11.33 19.81
CA GLY A 118 -6.82 -10.65 20.72
C GLY A 118 -6.33 -9.29 20.23
N ASP A 119 -6.46 -8.97 18.93
CA ASP A 119 -6.25 -7.62 18.40
C ASP A 119 -7.27 -7.30 17.30
N THR A 120 -8.38 -6.71 17.68
CA THR A 120 -9.48 -6.37 16.76
C THR A 120 -9.17 -5.22 15.79
N ARG A 121 -7.97 -4.64 15.87
CA ARG A 121 -7.47 -3.66 14.89
C ARG A 121 -6.83 -4.31 13.68
N VAL A 122 -6.46 -5.59 13.78
CA VAL A 122 -5.81 -6.40 12.75
C VAL A 122 -6.77 -7.46 12.26
N GLY A 123 -6.62 -7.88 11.01
CA GLY A 123 -7.45 -8.93 10.41
C GLY A 123 -7.73 -8.67 8.94
N SER A 124 -8.95 -8.95 8.52
CA SER A 124 -9.41 -8.68 7.16
C SER A 124 -10.83 -8.15 7.13
N LEU A 125 -11.17 -7.49 6.03
CA LEU A 125 -12.55 -7.15 5.69
C LEU A 125 -12.77 -7.36 4.20
N ASN A 126 -14.03 -7.50 3.81
CA ASN A 126 -14.43 -7.50 2.41
C ASN A 126 -15.24 -6.23 2.15
N VAL A 127 -14.78 -5.43 1.20
CA VAL A 127 -15.43 -4.18 0.78
C VAL A 127 -15.83 -4.33 -0.67
N MET A 128 -17.12 -4.26 -0.97
CA MET A 128 -17.62 -4.37 -2.36
C MET A 128 -17.06 -5.59 -3.12
N GLY A 129 -16.87 -6.74 -2.45
CA GLY A 129 -16.30 -7.95 -3.05
C GLY A 129 -14.77 -7.94 -3.17
N GLN A 130 -14.08 -6.91 -2.68
CA GLN A 130 -12.62 -6.85 -2.62
C GLN A 130 -12.14 -7.28 -1.23
N ASP A 131 -11.22 -8.23 -1.17
CA ASP A 131 -10.60 -8.64 0.08
C ASP A 131 -9.52 -7.64 0.49
N VAL A 132 -9.59 -7.18 1.73
CA VAL A 132 -8.68 -6.18 2.30
C VAL A 132 -8.00 -6.76 3.53
N THR A 133 -6.67 -6.75 3.53
CA THR A 133 -5.84 -7.15 4.68
C THR A 133 -5.51 -5.93 5.52
N VAL A 134 -5.76 -6.02 6.82
CA VAL A 134 -5.52 -4.95 7.80
C VAL A 134 -4.42 -5.39 8.75
N SER A 135 -3.34 -4.64 8.79
CA SER A 135 -2.17 -4.90 9.63
C SER A 135 -2.08 -3.91 10.79
N ALA A 136 -1.16 -4.16 11.72
CA ALA A 136 -0.88 -3.22 12.81
C ALA A 136 -0.38 -1.83 12.33
N ASN A 137 0.09 -1.74 11.08
CA ASN A 137 0.55 -0.49 10.47
C ASN A 137 -0.56 0.25 9.70
N THR A 138 -1.73 -0.34 9.55
CA THR A 138 -2.86 0.30 8.88
C THR A 138 -3.44 1.40 9.77
N SER A 139 -3.57 2.61 9.23
CA SER A 139 -4.27 3.71 9.91
C SER A 139 -5.78 3.49 9.83
N LEU A 140 -6.47 3.61 10.96
CA LEU A 140 -7.93 3.53 11.04
C LEU A 140 -8.49 4.90 11.40
N ASP A 141 -9.29 5.49 10.52
CA ASP A 141 -9.89 6.81 10.69
C ASP A 141 -11.40 6.72 10.89
N ASN A 142 -11.93 7.49 11.83
CA ASN A 142 -13.34 7.55 12.22
C ASN A 142 -13.89 6.25 12.85
N PHE A 143 -13.03 5.26 13.12
CA PHE A 143 -13.35 4.07 13.90
C PHE A 143 -12.09 3.52 14.56
N ALA A 144 -12.22 2.73 15.63
CA ALA A 144 -11.08 2.30 16.42
C ALA A 144 -10.62 0.87 16.13
N SER A 145 -11.52 0.01 15.61
CA SER A 145 -11.24 -1.41 15.37
C SER A 145 -12.28 -2.03 14.42
N LEU A 146 -11.95 -3.16 13.80
CA LEU A 146 -12.77 -3.81 12.76
C LEU A 146 -14.10 -4.34 13.28
N ASP A 147 -14.18 -4.73 14.56
CA ASP A 147 -15.40 -5.21 15.21
C ASP A 147 -16.45 -4.10 15.45
N LEU A 148 -16.07 -2.83 15.27
CA LEU A 148 -16.98 -1.68 15.30
C LEU A 148 -17.60 -1.35 13.94
N LEU A 149 -17.20 -2.06 12.88
CA LEU A 149 -17.83 -1.94 11.58
C LEU A 149 -19.01 -2.90 11.46
N THR A 150 -20.14 -2.38 10.99
CA THR A 150 -21.36 -3.16 10.77
C THR A 150 -21.48 -3.54 9.30
N ALA A 151 -21.30 -4.82 8.99
CA ALA A 151 -21.47 -5.36 7.64
C ALA A 151 -22.90 -5.08 7.11
N GLY A 152 -23.00 -4.74 5.84
CA GLY A 152 -24.25 -4.38 5.18
C GLY A 152 -24.80 -2.99 5.55
N THR A 153 -24.05 -2.18 6.32
CA THR A 153 -24.49 -0.85 6.76
C THR A 153 -23.40 0.20 6.61
N ASP A 154 -22.18 -0.09 7.10
CA ASP A 154 -21.09 0.87 7.11
C ASP A 154 -20.36 0.86 5.77
N CYS A 155 -19.96 2.04 5.31
CA CYS A 155 -19.06 2.23 4.18
C CYS A 155 -17.69 2.69 4.64
N VAL A 156 -16.68 2.26 3.92
CA VAL A 156 -15.28 2.62 4.14
C VAL A 156 -14.60 2.98 2.82
N GLU A 157 -13.62 3.85 2.94
CA GLU A 157 -12.67 4.18 1.89
C GLU A 157 -11.32 3.55 2.27
N VAL A 158 -10.72 2.80 1.37
CA VAL A 158 -9.51 2.02 1.61
C VAL A 158 -8.39 2.49 0.71
N TYR A 159 -7.32 2.95 1.29
CA TYR A 159 -6.04 3.21 0.63
C TYR A 159 -5.10 2.05 0.88
N GLY A 160 -4.35 1.65 -0.14
CA GLY A 160 -3.44 0.52 0.00
C GLY A 160 -2.87 0.04 -1.31
N LEU A 161 -2.12 -1.03 -1.25
CA LEU A 161 -1.45 -1.63 -2.39
C LEU A 161 -2.10 -2.97 -2.76
N PRO A 162 -2.35 -3.21 -4.06
CA PRO A 162 -2.78 -4.53 -4.51
C PRO A 162 -1.71 -5.58 -4.19
N ASN A 163 -2.11 -6.67 -3.59
CA ASN A 163 -1.28 -7.84 -3.35
C ASN A 163 -1.62 -8.93 -4.39
N PRO A 164 -0.77 -9.13 -5.42
CA PRO A 164 -1.06 -10.08 -6.49
C PRO A 164 -0.95 -11.55 -6.04
N ILE A 165 -0.34 -11.83 -4.88
CA ILE A 165 -0.20 -13.20 -4.35
C ILE A 165 -1.49 -13.65 -3.69
N THR A 166 -2.11 -12.77 -2.91
CA THR A 166 -3.35 -13.04 -2.16
C THR A 166 -4.60 -12.55 -2.89
N SER A 167 -4.44 -11.79 -3.97
CA SER A 167 -5.53 -11.10 -4.68
C SER A 167 -6.34 -10.18 -3.75
N SER A 168 -5.68 -9.59 -2.76
CA SER A 168 -6.26 -8.66 -1.80
C SER A 168 -5.63 -7.27 -1.91
N VAL A 169 -6.16 -6.31 -1.17
CA VAL A 169 -5.55 -5.01 -0.93
C VAL A 169 -4.88 -5.03 0.44
N ASP A 170 -3.58 -4.77 0.49
CA ASP A 170 -2.86 -4.54 1.75
C ASP A 170 -3.09 -3.08 2.17
N ALA A 171 -4.01 -2.87 3.10
CA ALA A 171 -4.46 -1.54 3.48
C ALA A 171 -3.38 -0.76 4.25
N SER A 172 -3.13 0.48 3.82
CA SER A 172 -2.31 1.47 4.53
C SER A 172 -3.15 2.41 5.40
N ARG A 173 -4.36 2.77 4.92
CA ARG A 173 -5.35 3.55 5.67
C ARG A 173 -6.76 3.08 5.31
N ILE A 174 -7.63 3.10 6.29
CA ILE A 174 -9.07 2.85 6.12
C ILE A 174 -9.82 3.97 6.84
N GLU A 175 -10.70 4.64 6.13
CA GLU A 175 -11.58 5.66 6.68
C GLU A 175 -13.03 5.17 6.67
N LYS A 176 -13.71 5.22 7.83
CA LYS A 176 -15.15 5.01 7.87
C LYS A 176 -15.86 6.27 7.39
N LYS A 177 -16.68 6.11 6.36
CA LYS A 177 -17.44 7.21 5.77
C LYS A 177 -18.73 7.46 6.56
N SER A 178 -19.24 8.68 6.45
CA SER A 178 -20.51 9.07 7.10
C SER A 178 -21.74 8.48 6.39
N ASP A 179 -21.60 8.15 5.13
CA ASP A 179 -22.64 7.55 4.28
C ASP A 179 -21.99 6.70 3.17
N CYS A 180 -22.81 6.10 2.32
CA CYS A 180 -22.42 5.28 1.18
C CYS A 180 -22.79 5.95 -0.15
N SER A 181 -22.62 7.25 -0.26
CA SER A 181 -22.98 8.02 -1.46
C SER A 181 -22.02 7.81 -2.62
N GLU A 182 -20.77 7.51 -2.31
CA GLU A 182 -19.72 7.22 -3.28
C GLU A 182 -19.37 5.73 -3.22
N ILE A 183 -19.21 5.13 -4.40
CA ILE A 183 -18.81 3.73 -4.54
C ILE A 183 -17.80 3.67 -5.68
N GLU A 184 -16.60 3.23 -5.35
CA GLU A 184 -15.54 3.03 -6.33
C GLU A 184 -14.82 1.70 -6.10
N VAL A 185 -14.63 0.95 -7.20
CA VAL A 185 -13.87 -0.31 -7.18
C VAL A 185 -12.88 -0.29 -8.32
N LYS A 186 -11.61 -0.31 -7.97
CA LYS A 186 -10.50 -0.41 -8.91
C LYS A 186 -9.95 -1.84 -8.95
N GLY A 187 -9.64 -2.36 -10.13
CA GLY A 187 -9.10 -3.71 -10.22
C GLY A 187 -8.96 -4.20 -11.66
N VAL A 188 -8.54 -5.46 -11.77
CA VAL A 188 -8.42 -6.15 -13.05
C VAL A 188 -9.69 -6.96 -13.31
N ILE A 189 -10.26 -6.82 -14.51
CA ILE A 189 -11.40 -7.61 -14.92
C ILE A 189 -10.98 -9.08 -15.02
N GLY A 190 -11.60 -9.93 -14.20
CA GLY A 190 -11.32 -11.37 -14.16
C GLY A 190 -12.04 -12.14 -15.24
N SER A 191 -13.30 -11.77 -15.52
CA SER A 191 -14.11 -12.36 -16.57
C SER A 191 -15.19 -11.40 -17.06
N THR A 192 -15.69 -11.65 -18.28
CA THR A 192 -16.78 -10.88 -18.90
C THR A 192 -17.83 -11.82 -19.46
N ASP A 193 -19.10 -11.42 -19.39
CA ASP A 193 -20.22 -12.03 -20.06
C ASP A 193 -20.95 -10.97 -20.90
N SER A 194 -20.76 -11.00 -22.22
CA SER A 194 -21.32 -10.03 -23.13
C SER A 194 -22.84 -10.20 -23.33
N ASP A 195 -23.37 -11.40 -23.15
CA ASP A 195 -24.78 -11.68 -23.32
C ASP A 195 -25.57 -11.21 -22.09
N ALA A 196 -25.00 -11.43 -20.89
CA ALA A 196 -25.54 -10.90 -19.63
C ALA A 196 -25.20 -9.45 -19.38
N GLN A 197 -24.29 -8.87 -20.16
CA GLN A 197 -23.74 -7.52 -19.97
C GLN A 197 -23.13 -7.33 -18.56
N THR A 198 -22.31 -8.30 -18.13
CA THR A 198 -21.65 -8.27 -16.83
C THR A 198 -20.14 -8.48 -16.95
N PHE A 199 -19.40 -8.00 -15.94
CA PHE A 199 -18.01 -8.38 -15.72
C PHE A 199 -17.73 -8.55 -14.22
N VAL A 200 -16.62 -9.21 -13.89
CA VAL A 200 -16.22 -9.50 -12.51
C VAL A 200 -14.95 -8.75 -12.18
N LEU A 201 -14.98 -8.02 -11.05
CA LEU A 201 -13.83 -7.39 -10.40
C LEU A 201 -13.65 -8.01 -9.01
N GLY A 202 -12.55 -8.77 -8.78
CA GLY A 202 -12.41 -9.52 -7.53
C GLY A 202 -13.61 -10.43 -7.28
N GLY A 203 -14.30 -10.21 -6.16
CA GLY A 203 -15.56 -10.91 -5.83
C GLY A 203 -16.84 -10.17 -6.25
N LEU A 204 -16.72 -9.01 -6.90
CA LEU A 204 -17.86 -8.18 -7.32
C LEU A 204 -18.26 -8.50 -8.75
N THR A 205 -19.55 -8.83 -8.98
CA THR A 205 -20.14 -8.84 -10.33
C THR A 205 -20.77 -7.50 -10.62
N VAL A 206 -20.31 -6.86 -11.69
CA VAL A 206 -20.82 -5.57 -12.16
C VAL A 206 -21.72 -5.78 -13.37
N ASP A 207 -22.97 -5.33 -13.29
CA ASP A 207 -23.92 -5.27 -14.39
C ASP A 207 -23.84 -3.88 -15.05
N TYR A 208 -23.47 -3.87 -16.33
CA TYR A 208 -23.36 -2.64 -17.13
C TYR A 208 -24.45 -2.47 -18.17
N SER A 209 -25.53 -3.27 -18.09
CA SER A 209 -26.64 -3.25 -19.08
C SER A 209 -27.33 -1.88 -19.22
N THR A 210 -27.25 -1.05 -18.18
CA THR A 210 -27.84 0.31 -18.18
C THR A 210 -26.78 1.42 -18.19
N ALA A 211 -25.48 1.08 -18.26
CA ALA A 211 -24.41 2.04 -18.27
C ALA A 211 -24.39 2.86 -19.58
N GLN A 212 -24.05 4.13 -19.48
CA GLN A 212 -23.74 4.96 -20.66
C GLN A 212 -22.25 4.76 -20.98
N LEU A 213 -21.97 4.25 -22.16
CA LEU A 213 -20.62 4.02 -22.67
C LEU A 213 -20.18 5.15 -23.61
#